data_2661bebcbd02ae8534f76e03f77394d0
#
_entry.id   2661bebcbd02ae8534f76e03f77394d0
#
_cell.length_a   1.000
_cell.length_b   1.000
_cell.length_c   1.000
_cell.angle_alpha   90.00
_cell.angle_beta   90.00
_cell.angle_gamma   90.00
#
_symmetry.space_group_name_H-M   'P 1'
#
loop_
_entity.id
_entity.type
_entity.pdbx_description
1 polymer ?
#
loop_
_entity_poly.entity_id
_entity_poly.type
_entity_poly.pdbx_seq_one_letter_code
_entity_poly.pdbx_strand_id
1 'polypeptide(L)'
;MDLLSLMKKQLTATKLIFHVLFWGLHWGLLAFGWYKQNADPRLAGLNTLKWSVWISRGAGLVLAVDGTLILLPVCRTLVRWVRPKIRWLPLDENIWFHRQVAYAMLIFTVIHVASHYVNFYNVEKTQVRPVTAVEIHYTQAGGLTGHVMLLCMLLMYTTAHHRIRQQSFETFWYTHHLFIPFFLGLYTHAVGCFVRDTADPFSPFAGEIFWEHCIGYQGWRWELFAGGLYLIERLYREVRAKRTTKITRVVRHPYDVVEIQFEKPSFKYKAGQWLFLQVPSVSSYQWHPFTITSCPYDPYVSVHVRQVGDFTRALGDAIGAGGAQAKLYEGVDPMGMYEVALQNGQQMPLLRIDGPYGAPAEDVFENEIAVLIGTGIGVTPWASILKNIWHLRNSPNPPRRLRRVEFIWVCKDTGSFEWFQTLLSSLESQSNEAARIPGSNGVEFLKIHTFLTQKLDIDTTQNIVLNSVGADVDPLTELKSRTNFGRPNFQRIFEAMRDGIIDRTYINGLEGSMQTTVGVYFCGPSAAARDIHKSANATTTREVRFRFWKEHF
;
A
#
# COMPACT_ATOMS: atom_id res chain seq x y z
N MET A 1 -8.01 29.89 -1.55
CA MET A 1 -7.51 28.95 -2.59
C MET A 1 -8.68 28.05 -2.97
N ASP A 2 -9.15 28.20 -4.18
CA ASP A 2 -10.41 27.62 -4.65
C ASP A 2 -10.36 26.08 -4.66
N LEU A 3 -11.42 25.41 -4.17
CA LEU A 3 -11.54 23.95 -4.09
C LEU A 3 -11.25 23.30 -5.45
N LEU A 4 -11.70 23.95 -6.53
CA LEU A 4 -11.46 23.53 -7.92
C LEU A 4 -9.95 23.54 -8.28
N SER A 5 -9.20 24.50 -7.79
CA SER A 5 -7.75 24.61 -8.03
C SER A 5 -6.97 23.56 -7.25
N LEU A 6 -7.44 23.19 -6.05
CA LEU A 6 -6.93 22.08 -5.24
C LEU A 6 -7.20 20.72 -5.91
N MET A 7 -8.41 20.54 -6.42
CA MET A 7 -8.79 19.32 -7.15
C MET A 7 -7.98 19.15 -8.44
N LYS A 8 -7.82 20.21 -9.24
CA LYS A 8 -6.99 20.20 -10.47
C LYS A 8 -5.52 19.90 -10.20
N LYS A 9 -4.98 20.28 -9.03
CA LYS A 9 -3.56 20.05 -8.67
C LYS A 9 -3.29 18.64 -8.12
N GLN A 10 -4.32 17.91 -7.64
CA GLN A 10 -4.15 16.60 -7.03
C GLN A 10 -4.67 15.44 -7.87
N LEU A 11 -5.57 15.69 -8.83
CA LEU A 11 -6.12 14.68 -9.71
C LEU A 11 -5.30 14.60 -11.00
N THR A 12 -4.58 13.50 -11.18
CA THR A 12 -4.07 13.14 -12.50
C THR A 12 -5.25 12.85 -13.41
N ALA A 13 -5.10 13.06 -14.73
CA ALA A 13 -6.16 12.74 -15.71
C ALA A 13 -6.67 11.30 -15.54
N THR A 14 -5.78 10.36 -15.23
CA THR A 14 -6.13 8.95 -14.96
C THR A 14 -7.06 8.80 -13.76
N LYS A 15 -6.79 9.50 -12.64
CA LYS A 15 -7.66 9.45 -11.45
C LYS A 15 -9.01 10.12 -11.70
N LEU A 16 -9.04 11.19 -12.47
CA LEU A 16 -10.30 11.83 -12.87
C LEU A 16 -11.17 10.88 -13.71
N ILE A 17 -10.59 10.25 -14.72
CA ILE A 17 -11.28 9.25 -15.57
C ILE A 17 -11.77 8.10 -14.68
N PHE A 18 -10.93 7.60 -13.77
CA PHE A 18 -11.36 6.58 -12.83
C PHE A 18 -12.59 7.00 -12.03
N HIS A 19 -12.60 8.20 -11.44
CA HIS A 19 -13.73 8.65 -10.64
C HIS A 19 -15.01 8.81 -11.49
N VAL A 20 -14.92 9.34 -12.71
CA VAL A 20 -16.06 9.45 -13.61
C VAL A 20 -16.64 8.07 -13.93
N LEU A 21 -15.79 7.11 -14.28
CA LEU A 21 -16.23 5.75 -14.61
C LEU A 21 -16.74 5.01 -13.36
N PHE A 22 -16.05 5.13 -12.24
CA PHE A 22 -16.40 4.48 -10.98
C PHE A 22 -17.77 4.94 -10.47
N TRP A 23 -17.96 6.25 -10.31
CA TRP A 23 -19.24 6.78 -9.86
C TRP A 23 -20.34 6.65 -10.89
N GLY A 24 -20.01 6.77 -12.18
CA GLY A 24 -20.96 6.49 -13.28
C GLY A 24 -21.48 5.06 -13.25
N LEU A 25 -20.60 4.08 -12.99
CA LEU A 25 -20.99 2.68 -12.81
C LEU A 25 -21.97 2.51 -11.62
N HIS A 26 -21.64 3.10 -10.45
CA HIS A 26 -22.47 2.94 -9.25
C HIS A 26 -23.87 3.55 -9.41
N TRP A 27 -23.96 4.77 -9.94
CA TRP A 27 -25.26 5.39 -10.24
C TRP A 27 -26.01 4.66 -11.36
N GLY A 28 -25.30 4.14 -12.36
CA GLY A 28 -25.87 3.30 -13.41
C GLY A 28 -26.44 1.98 -12.86
N LEU A 29 -25.73 1.33 -11.93
CA LEU A 29 -26.22 0.12 -11.25
C LEU A 29 -27.46 0.41 -10.38
N LEU A 30 -27.50 1.54 -9.67
CA LEU A 30 -28.69 1.97 -8.93
C LEU A 30 -29.89 2.13 -9.87
N ALA A 31 -29.71 2.85 -10.97
CA ALA A 31 -30.76 3.06 -11.96
C ALA A 31 -31.23 1.75 -12.63
N PHE A 32 -30.28 0.86 -12.94
CA PHE A 32 -30.59 -0.46 -13.47
C PHE A 32 -31.34 -1.34 -12.48
N GLY A 33 -30.93 -1.36 -11.22
CA GLY A 33 -31.62 -2.11 -10.16
C GLY A 33 -33.03 -1.58 -9.90
N TRP A 34 -33.21 -0.26 -9.95
CA TRP A 34 -34.51 0.38 -9.92
C TRP A 34 -35.40 -0.08 -11.09
N TYR A 35 -34.89 0.08 -12.33
CA TYR A 35 -35.61 -0.34 -13.53
C TYR A 35 -36.02 -1.81 -13.47
N LYS A 36 -35.09 -2.70 -13.11
CA LYS A 36 -35.33 -4.14 -12.98
C LYS A 36 -36.42 -4.44 -11.93
N GLN A 37 -36.40 -3.77 -10.79
CA GLN A 37 -37.42 -3.94 -9.76
C GLN A 37 -38.79 -3.50 -10.23
N ASN A 38 -38.88 -2.36 -10.91
CA ASN A 38 -40.14 -1.81 -11.41
C ASN A 38 -40.73 -2.64 -12.56
N ALA A 39 -39.89 -3.18 -13.44
CA ALA A 39 -40.30 -3.89 -14.64
C ALA A 39 -40.67 -5.36 -14.43
N ASP A 40 -40.31 -5.97 -13.30
CA ASP A 40 -40.57 -7.39 -13.02
C ASP A 40 -42.02 -7.58 -12.52
N PRO A 41 -42.91 -8.21 -13.30
CA PRO A 41 -44.31 -8.41 -12.91
C PRO A 41 -44.48 -9.30 -11.67
N ARG A 42 -43.47 -10.17 -11.38
CA ARG A 42 -43.49 -11.01 -10.17
C ARG A 42 -43.31 -10.20 -8.88
N LEU A 43 -42.88 -8.95 -8.99
CA LEU A 43 -42.64 -8.05 -7.87
C LEU A 43 -43.74 -6.97 -7.76
N ALA A 44 -44.86 -7.13 -8.46
CA ALA A 44 -45.95 -6.16 -8.50
C ALA A 44 -46.46 -5.79 -7.11
N GLY A 45 -46.62 -6.76 -6.22
CA GLY A 45 -47.03 -6.51 -4.84
C GLY A 45 -46.09 -5.61 -4.04
N LEU A 46 -44.78 -5.82 -4.16
CA LEU A 46 -43.77 -4.94 -3.56
C LEU A 46 -43.76 -3.56 -4.20
N ASN A 47 -44.05 -3.47 -5.49
CA ASN A 47 -44.07 -2.21 -6.22
C ASN A 47 -45.20 -1.29 -5.83
N THR A 48 -46.18 -1.73 -5.01
CA THR A 48 -47.16 -0.85 -4.36
C THR A 48 -46.49 0.17 -3.44
N LEU A 49 -45.29 -0.15 -2.89
CA LEU A 49 -44.48 0.78 -2.10
C LEU A 49 -43.69 1.80 -2.98
N LYS A 50 -43.72 1.65 -4.28
CA LYS A 50 -43.15 2.56 -5.30
C LYS A 50 -41.69 2.94 -5.03
N TRP A 51 -41.44 4.24 -4.92
CA TRP A 51 -40.09 4.83 -4.89
C TRP A 51 -39.17 4.23 -3.84
N SER A 52 -39.63 3.99 -2.64
CA SER A 52 -38.81 3.51 -1.55
C SER A 52 -38.28 2.08 -1.81
N VAL A 53 -39.10 1.22 -2.39
CA VAL A 53 -38.69 -0.14 -2.79
C VAL A 53 -37.74 -0.12 -3.96
N TRP A 54 -37.99 0.72 -4.97
CA TRP A 54 -37.13 0.80 -6.14
C TRP A 54 -35.74 1.31 -5.80
N ILE A 55 -35.66 2.36 -4.96
CA ILE A 55 -34.39 2.91 -4.47
C ILE A 55 -33.65 1.89 -3.61
N SER A 56 -34.32 1.26 -2.64
CA SER A 56 -33.66 0.28 -1.77
C SER A 56 -33.10 -0.93 -2.55
N ARG A 57 -33.83 -1.41 -3.56
CA ARG A 57 -33.38 -2.51 -4.42
C ARG A 57 -32.24 -2.08 -5.36
N GLY A 58 -32.31 -0.85 -5.89
CA GLY A 58 -31.23 -0.29 -6.70
C GLY A 58 -29.94 -0.14 -5.87
N ALA A 59 -30.05 0.44 -4.68
CA ALA A 59 -28.91 0.56 -3.77
C ALA A 59 -28.38 -0.81 -3.31
N GLY A 60 -29.25 -1.79 -3.06
CA GLY A 60 -28.86 -3.17 -2.76
C GLY A 60 -28.06 -3.83 -3.86
N LEU A 61 -28.35 -3.56 -5.14
CA LEU A 61 -27.56 -4.05 -6.26
C LEU A 61 -26.15 -3.44 -6.25
N VAL A 62 -26.03 -2.14 -5.98
CA VAL A 62 -24.72 -1.48 -5.84
C VAL A 62 -23.91 -2.11 -4.71
N LEU A 63 -24.53 -2.28 -3.54
CA LEU A 63 -23.88 -2.86 -2.37
C LEU A 63 -23.41 -4.30 -2.59
N ALA A 64 -24.14 -5.10 -3.38
CA ALA A 64 -23.70 -6.45 -3.73
C ALA A 64 -22.45 -6.43 -4.63
N VAL A 65 -22.38 -5.51 -5.58
CA VAL A 65 -21.18 -5.32 -6.40
C VAL A 65 -20.02 -4.83 -5.54
N ASP A 66 -20.27 -3.89 -4.65
CA ASP A 66 -19.25 -3.37 -3.73
C ASP A 66 -18.76 -4.43 -2.74
N GLY A 67 -19.64 -5.29 -2.22
CA GLY A 67 -19.27 -6.45 -1.38
C GLY A 67 -18.29 -7.40 -2.07
N THR A 68 -18.41 -7.53 -3.41
CA THR A 68 -17.45 -8.27 -4.22
C THR A 68 -16.15 -7.47 -4.41
N LEU A 69 -16.27 -6.19 -4.81
CA LEU A 69 -15.11 -5.35 -5.14
C LEU A 69 -14.22 -5.04 -3.94
N ILE A 70 -14.77 -4.94 -2.73
CA ILE A 70 -14.01 -4.57 -1.52
C ILE A 70 -12.98 -5.62 -1.12
N LEU A 71 -13.22 -6.91 -1.43
CA LEU A 71 -12.34 -8.02 -1.09
C LEU A 71 -11.21 -8.22 -2.09
N LEU A 72 -11.42 -7.93 -3.37
CA LEU A 72 -10.44 -8.19 -4.43
C LEU A 72 -9.09 -7.49 -4.21
N PRO A 73 -9.02 -6.19 -3.85
CA PRO A 73 -7.75 -5.49 -3.66
C PRO A 73 -6.96 -5.97 -2.44
N VAL A 74 -7.59 -6.67 -1.49
CA VAL A 74 -6.91 -7.24 -0.32
C VAL A 74 -6.49 -8.70 -0.53
N CYS A 75 -6.85 -9.31 -1.65
CA CYS A 75 -6.33 -10.60 -2.13
C CYS A 75 -4.93 -10.41 -2.71
N ARG A 76 -3.92 -10.28 -1.85
CA ARG A 76 -2.56 -9.85 -2.21
C ARG A 76 -1.83 -10.78 -3.16
N THR A 77 -2.05 -12.09 -3.05
CA THR A 77 -1.45 -13.07 -3.95
C THR A 77 -2.06 -12.95 -5.34
N LEU A 78 -3.38 -12.73 -5.42
CA LEU A 78 -4.08 -12.44 -6.68
C LEU A 78 -3.55 -11.14 -7.31
N VAL A 79 -3.47 -10.06 -6.54
CA VAL A 79 -2.94 -8.77 -6.99
C VAL A 79 -1.51 -8.93 -7.54
N ARG A 80 -0.63 -9.63 -6.82
CA ARG A 80 0.73 -9.94 -7.26
C ARG A 80 0.75 -10.71 -8.59
N TRP A 81 -0.14 -11.67 -8.77
CA TRP A 81 -0.21 -12.48 -9.99
C TRP A 81 -0.76 -11.69 -11.20
N VAL A 82 -1.71 -10.79 -10.96
CA VAL A 82 -2.35 -9.95 -11.99
C VAL A 82 -1.47 -8.76 -12.40
N ARG A 83 -0.74 -8.16 -11.45
CA ARG A 83 0.06 -6.92 -11.64
C ARG A 83 0.96 -6.94 -12.89
N PRO A 84 1.79 -7.95 -13.15
CA PRO A 84 2.65 -7.95 -14.33
C PRO A 84 1.89 -8.12 -15.65
N LYS A 85 0.63 -8.57 -15.61
CA LYS A 85 -0.21 -8.86 -16.79
C LYS A 85 -1.09 -7.68 -17.16
N ILE A 86 -1.56 -6.91 -16.17
CA ILE A 86 -2.48 -5.79 -16.36
C ILE A 86 -1.85 -4.50 -15.80
N ARG A 87 -0.90 -3.95 -16.56
CA ARG A 87 -0.11 -2.77 -16.13
C ARG A 87 -0.86 -1.44 -16.20
N TRP A 88 -1.97 -1.37 -16.96
CA TRP A 88 -2.78 -0.16 -17.05
C TRP A 88 -3.67 0.06 -15.81
N LEU A 89 -3.92 -0.99 -15.02
CA LEU A 89 -4.67 -0.90 -13.78
C LEU A 89 -3.69 -0.57 -12.63
N PRO A 90 -3.96 0.47 -11.81
CA PRO A 90 -3.08 0.89 -10.72
C PRO A 90 -3.17 -0.07 -9.53
N LEU A 91 -2.73 -1.32 -9.72
CA LEU A 91 -2.77 -2.37 -8.71
C LEU A 91 -1.86 -2.10 -7.50
N ASP A 92 -0.88 -1.22 -7.67
CA ASP A 92 -0.03 -0.75 -6.57
C ASP A 92 -0.77 0.18 -5.61
N GLU A 93 -1.87 0.79 -6.05
CA GLU A 93 -2.77 1.60 -5.23
C GLU A 93 -3.98 0.78 -4.71
N ASN A 94 -3.82 -0.52 -4.50
CA ASN A 94 -4.91 -1.43 -4.10
C ASN A 94 -5.65 -0.99 -2.82
N ILE A 95 -4.94 -0.46 -1.83
CA ILE A 95 -5.55 0.07 -0.59
C ILE A 95 -6.34 1.37 -0.86
N TRP A 96 -5.85 2.21 -1.78
CA TRP A 96 -6.61 3.38 -2.20
C TRP A 96 -7.92 2.96 -2.88
N PHE A 97 -7.89 1.96 -3.77
CA PHE A 97 -9.08 1.41 -4.41
C PHE A 97 -10.06 0.80 -3.41
N HIS A 98 -9.56 -0.02 -2.46
CA HIS A 98 -10.37 -0.54 -1.35
C HIS A 98 -11.12 0.57 -0.60
N ARG A 99 -10.45 1.70 -0.34
CA ARG A 99 -11.08 2.86 0.31
C ARG A 99 -12.13 3.55 -0.57
N GLN A 100 -11.93 3.62 -1.90
CA GLN A 100 -12.97 4.18 -2.80
C GLN A 100 -14.23 3.33 -2.78
N VAL A 101 -14.09 2.00 -2.85
CA VAL A 101 -15.22 1.06 -2.71
C VAL A 101 -15.89 1.23 -1.34
N ALA A 102 -15.12 1.35 -0.26
CA ALA A 102 -15.68 1.61 1.07
C ALA A 102 -16.49 2.91 1.11
N TYR A 103 -16.02 4.00 0.50
CA TYR A 103 -16.80 5.25 0.44
C TYR A 103 -18.12 5.09 -0.35
N ALA A 104 -18.09 4.34 -1.45
CA ALA A 104 -19.31 4.02 -2.19
C ALA A 104 -20.28 3.19 -1.33
N MET A 105 -19.78 2.13 -0.69
CA MET A 105 -20.57 1.32 0.24
C MET A 105 -21.24 2.19 1.32
N LEU A 106 -20.53 3.14 1.90
CA LEU A 106 -21.11 4.03 2.92
C LEU A 106 -22.30 4.83 2.37
N ILE A 107 -22.11 5.47 1.21
CA ILE A 107 -23.15 6.30 0.58
C ILE A 107 -24.38 5.43 0.24
N PHE A 108 -24.16 4.31 -0.43
CA PHE A 108 -25.26 3.45 -0.86
C PHE A 108 -25.91 2.67 0.31
N THR A 109 -25.17 2.42 1.41
CA THR A 109 -25.75 1.90 2.65
C THR A 109 -26.72 2.92 3.27
N VAL A 110 -26.35 4.20 3.34
CA VAL A 110 -27.26 5.24 3.85
C VAL A 110 -28.54 5.31 3.01
N ILE A 111 -28.41 5.29 1.67
CA ILE A 111 -29.55 5.29 0.75
C ILE A 111 -30.41 4.03 0.96
N HIS A 112 -29.80 2.87 1.05
CA HIS A 112 -30.45 1.57 1.23
C HIS A 112 -31.23 1.51 2.55
N VAL A 113 -30.57 1.83 3.65
CA VAL A 113 -31.16 1.80 5.00
C VAL A 113 -32.31 2.80 5.11
N ALA A 114 -32.09 4.06 4.71
CA ALA A 114 -33.15 5.08 4.76
C ALA A 114 -34.39 4.65 3.95
N SER A 115 -34.17 4.09 2.76
CA SER A 115 -35.27 3.60 1.92
C SER A 115 -36.00 2.42 2.56
N HIS A 116 -35.31 1.52 3.26
CA HIS A 116 -35.95 0.42 3.97
C HIS A 116 -36.75 0.86 5.19
N TYR A 117 -36.28 1.86 5.93
CA TYR A 117 -37.08 2.44 7.01
C TYR A 117 -38.42 3.01 6.49
N VAL A 118 -38.38 3.70 5.34
CA VAL A 118 -39.60 4.17 4.66
C VAL A 118 -40.47 3.00 4.19
N ASN A 119 -39.86 1.92 3.66
CA ASN A 119 -40.61 0.72 3.28
C ASN A 119 -41.37 0.13 4.46
N PHE A 120 -40.70 -0.04 5.61
CA PHE A 120 -41.32 -0.67 6.79
C PHE A 120 -42.45 0.18 7.35
N TYR A 121 -42.25 1.50 7.43
CA TYR A 121 -43.32 2.43 7.80
C TYR A 121 -44.51 2.34 6.84
N ASN A 122 -44.28 2.28 5.53
CA ASN A 122 -45.35 2.17 4.55
C ASN A 122 -46.07 0.81 4.62
N VAL A 123 -45.38 -0.28 4.90
CA VAL A 123 -45.99 -1.61 5.12
C VAL A 123 -46.95 -1.57 6.30
N GLU A 124 -46.53 -1.00 7.43
CA GLU A 124 -47.37 -0.83 8.61
C GLU A 124 -48.59 0.09 8.33
N LYS A 125 -48.32 1.25 7.71
CA LYS A 125 -49.38 2.24 7.43
C LYS A 125 -50.43 1.76 6.44
N THR A 126 -50.01 1.02 5.43
CA THR A 126 -50.92 0.52 4.37
C THR A 126 -51.55 -0.81 4.74
N GLN A 127 -51.13 -1.41 5.86
CA GLN A 127 -51.62 -2.72 6.31
C GLN A 127 -51.52 -3.81 5.25
N VAL A 128 -50.49 -3.71 4.41
CA VAL A 128 -50.14 -4.77 3.42
C VAL A 128 -49.89 -6.10 4.13
N ARG A 129 -49.44 -6.03 5.39
CA ARG A 129 -49.38 -7.13 6.35
C ARG A 129 -49.77 -6.63 7.73
N PRO A 130 -50.34 -7.50 8.60
CA PRO A 130 -50.62 -7.18 9.98
C PRO A 130 -49.36 -7.27 10.86
N VAL A 131 -48.30 -6.55 10.46
CA VAL A 131 -47.02 -6.45 11.17
C VAL A 131 -46.63 -5.00 11.34
N THR A 132 -46.04 -4.69 12.48
CA THR A 132 -45.52 -3.36 12.75
C THR A 132 -44.12 -3.18 12.14
N ALA A 133 -43.74 -1.95 11.87
CA ALA A 133 -42.39 -1.63 11.39
C ALA A 133 -41.31 -2.13 12.35
N VAL A 134 -41.57 -2.05 13.67
CA VAL A 134 -40.67 -2.52 14.73
C VAL A 134 -40.47 -4.04 14.63
N GLU A 135 -41.56 -4.80 14.46
CA GLU A 135 -41.46 -6.26 14.28
C GLU A 135 -40.61 -6.61 13.05
N ILE A 136 -40.80 -5.91 11.93
CA ILE A 136 -40.02 -6.13 10.73
C ILE A 136 -38.53 -5.91 11.00
N HIS A 137 -38.17 -4.85 11.71
CA HIS A 137 -36.78 -4.53 12.03
C HIS A 137 -36.08 -5.61 12.84
N TYR A 138 -36.75 -6.26 13.77
CA TYR A 138 -36.11 -7.14 14.74
C TYR A 138 -36.46 -8.62 14.59
N THR A 139 -37.50 -8.99 13.86
CA THR A 139 -37.89 -10.38 13.67
C THR A 139 -37.55 -10.93 12.28
N GLN A 140 -37.42 -10.04 11.30
CA GLN A 140 -37.07 -10.46 9.93
C GLN A 140 -35.57 -10.49 9.76
N ALA A 141 -35.07 -11.52 9.04
CA ALA A 141 -33.64 -11.71 8.80
C ALA A 141 -32.97 -10.45 8.21
N GLY A 142 -33.62 -9.81 7.24
CA GLY A 142 -33.11 -8.60 6.61
C GLY A 142 -32.99 -7.40 7.57
N GLY A 143 -33.98 -7.22 8.44
CA GLY A 143 -33.96 -6.16 9.44
C GLY A 143 -32.86 -6.37 10.48
N LEU A 144 -32.85 -7.53 11.14
CA LEU A 144 -31.90 -7.85 12.20
C LEU A 144 -30.46 -7.84 11.71
N THR A 145 -30.16 -8.57 10.62
CA THR A 145 -28.79 -8.62 10.06
C THR A 145 -28.34 -7.25 9.54
N GLY A 146 -29.27 -6.45 8.99
CA GLY A 146 -29.00 -5.09 8.56
C GLY A 146 -28.51 -4.19 9.69
N HIS A 147 -29.14 -4.26 10.88
CA HIS A 147 -28.71 -3.48 12.06
C HIS A 147 -27.34 -3.94 12.58
N VAL A 148 -27.09 -5.26 12.61
CA VAL A 148 -25.78 -5.79 13.02
C VAL A 148 -24.69 -5.33 12.05
N MET A 149 -24.94 -5.41 10.74
CA MET A 149 -24.00 -4.95 9.71
C MET A 149 -23.74 -3.44 9.80
N LEU A 150 -24.79 -2.64 10.06
CA LEU A 150 -24.66 -1.20 10.22
C LEU A 150 -23.78 -0.84 11.42
N LEU A 151 -23.94 -1.53 12.55
CA LEU A 151 -23.10 -1.37 13.74
C LEU A 151 -21.64 -1.74 13.43
N CYS A 152 -21.40 -2.91 12.81
CA CYS A 152 -20.06 -3.32 12.39
C CYS A 152 -19.42 -2.27 11.48
N MET A 153 -20.17 -1.78 10.52
CA MET A 153 -19.73 -0.77 9.57
C MET A 153 -19.38 0.55 10.27
N LEU A 154 -20.22 1.03 11.19
CA LEU A 154 -19.96 2.24 11.98
C LEU A 154 -18.63 2.14 12.74
N LEU A 155 -18.39 1.01 13.42
CA LEU A 155 -17.17 0.79 14.18
C LEU A 155 -15.94 0.67 13.28
N MET A 156 -16.02 -0.06 12.15
CA MET A 156 -14.93 -0.19 11.19
C MET A 156 -14.56 1.15 10.55
N TYR A 157 -15.54 1.96 10.16
CA TYR A 157 -15.27 3.24 9.49
C TYR A 157 -14.72 4.30 10.42
N THR A 158 -15.23 4.38 11.65
CA THR A 158 -14.73 5.33 12.65
C THR A 158 -13.27 5.05 12.99
N THR A 159 -12.91 3.80 13.22
CA THR A 159 -11.54 3.43 13.58
C THR A 159 -10.58 3.41 12.40
N ALA A 160 -11.07 3.23 11.16
CA ALA A 160 -10.28 3.35 9.93
C ALA A 160 -9.92 4.81 9.60
N HIS A 161 -10.49 5.81 10.29
CA HIS A 161 -10.14 7.21 10.08
C HIS A 161 -8.64 7.45 10.35
N HIS A 162 -7.99 8.23 9.47
CA HIS A 162 -6.53 8.37 9.46
C HIS A 162 -5.94 8.83 10.81
N ARG A 163 -6.62 9.70 11.56
CA ARG A 163 -6.16 10.17 12.88
C ARG A 163 -6.13 9.04 13.91
N ILE A 164 -7.20 8.25 13.99
CA ILE A 164 -7.28 7.13 14.93
C ILE A 164 -6.25 6.07 14.57
N ARG A 165 -6.14 5.73 13.29
CA ARG A 165 -5.17 4.75 12.80
C ARG A 165 -3.71 5.17 13.01
N GLN A 166 -3.41 6.48 13.01
CA GLN A 166 -2.07 7.00 13.33
C GLN A 166 -1.77 6.99 14.81
N GLN A 167 -2.78 7.20 15.66
CA GLN A 167 -2.63 7.18 17.12
C GLN A 167 -2.56 5.74 17.67
N SER A 168 -3.41 4.85 17.16
CA SER A 168 -3.47 3.44 17.55
C SER A 168 -3.83 2.58 16.35
N PHE A 169 -2.81 2.02 15.70
CA PHE A 169 -3.00 1.08 14.60
C PHE A 169 -3.72 -0.19 15.07
N GLU A 170 -3.52 -0.60 16.29
CA GLU A 170 -4.11 -1.80 16.89
C GLU A 170 -5.63 -1.65 17.04
N THR A 171 -6.12 -0.49 17.51
CA THR A 171 -7.55 -0.21 17.59
C THR A 171 -8.22 -0.35 16.21
N PHE A 172 -7.61 0.21 15.17
CA PHE A 172 -8.06 0.00 13.80
C PHE A 172 -8.03 -1.48 13.42
N TRP A 173 -6.92 -2.17 13.71
CA TRP A 173 -6.74 -3.55 13.30
C TRP A 173 -7.79 -4.48 13.92
N TYR A 174 -8.01 -4.40 15.24
CA TYR A 174 -8.99 -5.24 15.93
C TYR A 174 -10.42 -4.96 15.48
N THR A 175 -10.80 -3.70 15.43
CA THR A 175 -12.17 -3.34 15.03
C THR A 175 -12.42 -3.64 13.55
N HIS A 176 -11.40 -3.60 12.70
CA HIS A 176 -11.55 -3.95 11.29
C HIS A 176 -11.88 -5.44 11.06
N HIS A 177 -11.56 -6.32 12.03
CA HIS A 177 -11.97 -7.72 11.97
C HIS A 177 -13.49 -7.93 12.14
N LEU A 178 -14.25 -6.89 12.48
CA LEU A 178 -15.70 -6.89 12.39
C LEU A 178 -16.21 -7.09 10.95
N PHE A 179 -15.31 -7.08 9.96
CA PHE A 179 -15.67 -7.53 8.62
C PHE A 179 -16.17 -8.98 8.61
N ILE A 180 -15.74 -9.83 9.54
CA ILE A 180 -16.19 -11.23 9.63
C ILE A 180 -17.69 -11.30 9.92
N PRO A 181 -18.21 -10.76 11.07
CA PRO A 181 -19.66 -10.73 11.30
C PRO A 181 -20.42 -9.87 10.27
N PHE A 182 -19.79 -8.85 9.69
CA PHE A 182 -20.39 -8.07 8.60
C PHE A 182 -20.66 -8.95 7.37
N PHE A 183 -19.70 -9.73 6.88
CA PHE A 183 -19.91 -10.61 5.72
C PHE A 183 -20.83 -11.80 6.04
N LEU A 184 -20.77 -12.35 7.24
CA LEU A 184 -21.74 -13.36 7.68
C LEU A 184 -23.17 -12.81 7.66
N GLY A 185 -23.35 -11.56 8.14
CA GLY A 185 -24.59 -10.83 8.02
C GLY A 185 -25.02 -10.64 6.57
N LEU A 186 -24.09 -10.21 5.70
CA LEU A 186 -24.36 -9.94 4.30
C LEU A 186 -24.82 -11.21 3.53
N TYR A 187 -24.19 -12.35 3.76
CA TYR A 187 -24.58 -13.61 3.12
C TYR A 187 -25.95 -14.11 3.58
N THR A 188 -26.38 -13.78 4.80
CA THR A 188 -27.68 -14.18 5.35
C THR A 188 -28.76 -13.11 5.12
N HIS A 189 -28.39 -11.86 4.92
CA HIS A 189 -29.31 -10.74 4.76
C HIS A 189 -30.27 -10.91 3.58
N ALA A 190 -29.76 -11.39 2.45
CA ALA A 190 -30.53 -11.55 1.22
C ALA A 190 -31.31 -12.87 1.14
N VAL A 191 -31.09 -13.80 2.07
CA VAL A 191 -31.78 -15.10 2.11
C VAL A 191 -33.23 -14.93 2.61
N GLY A 192 -33.49 -13.89 3.43
CA GLY A 192 -34.82 -13.63 3.96
C GLY A 192 -35.81 -13.20 2.90
N CYS A 193 -37.00 -13.82 2.92
CA CYS A 193 -38.14 -13.39 2.14
C CYS A 193 -38.81 -12.20 2.79
N PHE A 194 -38.45 -11.05 2.34
CA PHE A 194 -38.89 -9.81 2.91
C PHE A 194 -40.15 -9.30 2.19
N VAL A 195 -41.29 -9.22 2.89
CA VAL A 195 -42.56 -8.68 2.42
C VAL A 195 -42.88 -8.90 0.93
N ARG A 196 -43.55 -9.99 0.61
CA ARG A 196 -44.00 -10.26 -0.79
C ARG A 196 -45.51 -10.36 -0.92
N ASP A 197 -46.23 -10.25 0.17
CA ASP A 197 -47.67 -10.29 0.12
C ASP A 197 -48.19 -9.03 -0.54
N THR A 198 -49.13 -9.23 -1.37
CA THR A 198 -49.92 -8.18 -1.93
C THR A 198 -51.25 -8.15 -1.19
N ALA A 199 -51.81 -6.98 -0.93
CA ALA A 199 -53.17 -6.79 -0.46
C ALA A 199 -54.20 -7.13 -1.56
N ASP A 200 -53.73 -7.45 -2.78
CA ASP A 200 -54.60 -7.86 -3.88
C ASP A 200 -54.95 -9.35 -3.74
N PRO A 201 -56.21 -9.69 -3.41
CA PRO A 201 -56.63 -11.06 -3.25
C PRO A 201 -56.60 -11.88 -4.55
N PHE A 202 -56.48 -11.22 -5.69
CA PHE A 202 -56.38 -11.86 -7.01
C PHE A 202 -54.91 -12.06 -7.47
N SER A 203 -53.95 -11.63 -6.65
CA SER A 203 -52.54 -11.91 -6.97
C SER A 203 -52.26 -13.40 -6.85
N PRO A 204 -51.54 -14.01 -7.78
CA PRO A 204 -51.11 -15.41 -7.68
C PRO A 204 -50.25 -15.71 -6.44
N PHE A 205 -49.88 -14.66 -5.69
CA PHE A 205 -49.08 -14.74 -4.46
C PHE A 205 -49.88 -14.35 -3.20
N ALA A 206 -51.18 -14.15 -3.30
CA ALA A 206 -52.01 -13.82 -2.17
C ALA A 206 -52.09 -14.98 -1.18
N GLY A 207 -51.66 -14.77 0.05
CA GLY A 207 -51.76 -15.73 1.15
C GLY A 207 -50.68 -16.83 1.21
N GLU A 208 -49.73 -16.89 0.28
CA GLU A 208 -48.70 -17.92 0.31
C GLU A 208 -47.33 -17.32 0.69
N ILE A 209 -46.88 -17.57 1.91
CA ILE A 209 -45.52 -17.32 2.37
C ILE A 209 -44.74 -18.64 2.21
N PHE A 210 -44.50 -19.05 0.98
CA PHE A 210 -43.62 -20.20 0.76
C PHE A 210 -42.24 -19.79 0.27
N TRP A 211 -41.22 -20.45 0.80
CA TRP A 211 -39.83 -20.31 0.37
C TRP A 211 -39.67 -20.49 -1.15
N GLU A 212 -40.52 -21.30 -1.77
CA GLU A 212 -40.50 -21.59 -3.21
C GLU A 212 -40.83 -20.38 -4.09
N HIS A 213 -41.63 -19.44 -3.59
CA HIS A 213 -42.00 -18.20 -4.30
C HIS A 213 -41.12 -17.01 -3.93
N CYS A 214 -40.19 -17.24 -3.03
CA CYS A 214 -39.26 -16.27 -2.53
C CYS A 214 -38.08 -16.09 -3.48
N ILE A 215 -38.21 -15.29 -4.52
CA ILE A 215 -37.08 -14.89 -5.35
C ILE A 215 -36.28 -13.87 -4.55
N GLY A 216 -35.49 -14.32 -3.59
CA GLY A 216 -34.52 -13.48 -2.89
C GLY A 216 -33.57 -12.82 -3.89
N TYR A 217 -33.04 -11.69 -3.51
CA TYR A 217 -31.96 -11.06 -4.27
C TYR A 217 -30.78 -12.04 -4.36
N GLN A 218 -30.39 -12.41 -5.57
CA GLN A 218 -29.37 -13.45 -5.79
C GLN A 218 -27.93 -12.87 -5.85
N GLY A 219 -27.74 -11.60 -5.51
CA GLY A 219 -26.44 -10.94 -5.45
C GLY A 219 -25.44 -11.62 -4.52
N TRP A 220 -25.94 -12.29 -3.46
CA TRP A 220 -25.10 -13.08 -2.55
C TRP A 220 -24.19 -14.12 -3.25
N ARG A 221 -24.57 -14.58 -4.44
CA ARG A 221 -23.75 -15.54 -5.21
C ARG A 221 -22.42 -14.93 -5.64
N TRP A 222 -22.41 -13.68 -6.06
CA TRP A 222 -21.19 -12.96 -6.44
C TRP A 222 -20.35 -12.61 -5.22
N GLU A 223 -20.99 -12.18 -4.15
CA GLU A 223 -20.34 -11.88 -2.87
C GLU A 223 -19.71 -13.14 -2.28
N LEU A 224 -20.41 -14.28 -2.31
CA LEU A 224 -19.91 -15.57 -1.84
C LEU A 224 -18.70 -16.03 -2.66
N PHE A 225 -18.69 -15.78 -3.97
CA PHE A 225 -17.52 -16.06 -4.81
C PHE A 225 -16.30 -15.25 -4.36
N ALA A 226 -16.44 -13.95 -4.16
CA ALA A 226 -15.34 -13.09 -3.69
C ALA A 226 -14.90 -13.47 -2.27
N GLY A 227 -15.85 -13.78 -1.38
CA GLY A 227 -15.56 -14.26 -0.02
C GLY A 227 -14.82 -15.60 -0.01
N GLY A 228 -15.24 -16.54 -0.85
CA GLY A 228 -14.57 -17.83 -1.04
C GLY A 228 -13.14 -17.66 -1.57
N LEU A 229 -12.96 -16.80 -2.57
CA LEU A 229 -11.64 -16.47 -3.11
C LEU A 229 -10.73 -15.88 -2.03
N TYR A 230 -11.23 -14.91 -1.26
CA TYR A 230 -10.50 -14.32 -0.14
C TYR A 230 -10.11 -15.35 0.92
N LEU A 231 -11.04 -16.25 1.29
CA LEU A 231 -10.79 -17.30 2.26
C LEU A 231 -9.71 -18.28 1.77
N ILE A 232 -9.81 -18.75 0.52
CA ILE A 232 -8.82 -19.64 -0.09
C ILE A 232 -7.44 -18.96 -0.10
N GLU A 233 -7.39 -17.69 -0.50
CA GLU A 233 -6.14 -16.94 -0.48
C GLU A 233 -5.58 -16.81 0.93
N ARG A 234 -6.42 -16.52 1.91
CA ARG A 234 -6.01 -16.39 3.32
C ARG A 234 -5.43 -17.69 3.86
N LEU A 235 -6.09 -18.82 3.59
CA LEU A 235 -5.60 -20.15 3.96
C LEU A 235 -4.28 -20.49 3.26
N TYR A 236 -4.19 -20.22 1.96
CA TYR A 236 -2.94 -20.43 1.21
C TYR A 236 -1.78 -19.63 1.79
N ARG A 237 -2.00 -18.36 2.16
CA ARG A 237 -0.99 -17.51 2.77
C ARG A 237 -0.56 -18.03 4.15
N GLU A 238 -1.50 -18.50 4.95
CA GLU A 238 -1.21 -19.08 6.26
C GLU A 238 -0.35 -20.33 6.14
N VAL A 239 -0.68 -21.25 5.21
CA VAL A 239 0.13 -22.45 4.94
C VAL A 239 1.53 -22.07 4.45
N ARG A 240 1.64 -21.11 3.53
CA ARG A 240 2.92 -20.61 3.02
C ARG A 240 3.78 -19.98 4.12
N ALA A 241 3.16 -19.25 5.02
CA ALA A 241 3.85 -18.57 6.10
C ALA A 241 4.43 -19.51 7.16
N LYS A 242 3.79 -20.68 7.35
CA LYS A 242 4.26 -21.72 8.29
C LYS A 242 5.50 -22.48 7.81
N ARG A 243 5.93 -22.31 6.55
CA ARG A 243 7.16 -22.95 6.06
C ARG A 243 8.36 -22.42 6.85
N THR A 244 9.27 -23.33 7.16
CA THR A 244 10.46 -23.07 7.99
C THR A 244 11.24 -21.85 7.51
N THR A 245 11.56 -20.97 8.44
CA THR A 245 12.42 -19.80 8.25
C THR A 245 13.48 -19.84 9.35
N LYS A 246 14.75 -19.74 8.96
CA LYS A 246 15.88 -19.77 9.89
C LYS A 246 16.57 -18.42 9.90
N ILE A 247 16.64 -17.77 11.05
CA ILE A 247 17.49 -16.58 11.25
C ILE A 247 18.96 -17.05 11.16
N THR A 248 19.72 -16.41 10.30
CA THR A 248 21.14 -16.73 10.08
C THR A 248 22.05 -15.71 10.77
N ARG A 249 21.63 -14.44 10.79
CA ARG A 249 22.42 -13.36 11.36
C ARG A 249 21.53 -12.22 11.81
N VAL A 250 21.90 -11.55 12.90
CA VAL A 250 21.28 -10.32 13.37
C VAL A 250 22.38 -9.29 13.59
N VAL A 251 22.21 -8.12 12.97
CA VAL A 251 23.13 -7.00 13.09
C VAL A 251 22.36 -5.80 13.64
N ARG A 252 22.85 -5.22 14.73
CA ARG A 252 22.35 -3.95 15.24
C ARG A 252 23.13 -2.81 14.60
N HIS A 253 22.40 -1.85 14.07
CA HIS A 253 22.90 -0.61 13.51
C HIS A 253 22.59 0.57 14.45
N PRO A 254 23.24 1.73 14.28
CA PRO A 254 22.91 2.95 14.99
C PRO A 254 21.44 3.35 14.85
N TYR A 255 20.96 4.20 15.77
CA TYR A 255 19.60 4.76 15.76
C TYR A 255 18.48 3.71 15.83
N ASP A 256 18.71 2.67 16.65
CA ASP A 256 17.73 1.60 16.92
C ASP A 256 17.26 0.85 15.67
N VAL A 257 18.14 0.66 14.70
CA VAL A 257 17.88 -0.18 13.53
C VAL A 257 18.51 -1.55 13.72
N VAL A 258 17.78 -2.59 13.32
CA VAL A 258 18.23 -3.98 13.35
C VAL A 258 18.09 -4.58 11.97
N GLU A 259 19.16 -5.15 11.44
CA GLU A 259 19.11 -6.02 10.26
C GLU A 259 18.92 -7.47 10.69
N ILE A 260 17.91 -8.11 10.14
CA ILE A 260 17.63 -9.52 10.35
C ILE A 260 17.87 -10.24 9.03
N GLN A 261 18.87 -11.11 9.00
CA GLN A 261 19.15 -11.99 7.87
C GLN A 261 18.58 -13.37 8.15
N PHE A 262 17.89 -13.94 7.17
CA PHE A 262 17.28 -15.25 7.32
C PHE A 262 17.26 -16.02 5.99
N GLU A 263 17.16 -17.34 6.11
CA GLU A 263 16.96 -18.26 5.01
C GLU A 263 15.52 -18.79 5.04
N LYS A 264 14.87 -18.83 3.87
CA LYS A 264 13.58 -19.45 3.67
C LYS A 264 13.59 -20.22 2.36
N PRO A 265 13.57 -21.56 2.40
CA PRO A 265 13.58 -22.38 1.22
C PRO A 265 12.48 -22.00 0.23
N SER A 266 12.81 -21.93 -1.06
CA SER A 266 11.87 -21.58 -2.15
C SER A 266 11.32 -20.15 -2.11
N PHE A 267 11.89 -19.25 -1.31
CA PHE A 267 11.49 -17.84 -1.30
C PHE A 267 12.17 -17.07 -2.42
N LYS A 268 11.47 -16.92 -3.55
CA LYS A 268 11.96 -16.16 -4.70
C LYS A 268 11.30 -14.78 -4.73
N TYR A 269 12.10 -13.74 -4.83
CA TYR A 269 11.65 -12.35 -4.87
C TYR A 269 12.40 -11.54 -5.93
N LYS A 270 11.92 -10.35 -6.21
CA LYS A 270 12.59 -9.34 -7.02
C LYS A 270 13.04 -8.18 -6.13
N ALA A 271 14.08 -7.47 -6.54
CA ALA A 271 14.51 -6.26 -5.85
C ALA A 271 13.38 -5.24 -5.76
N GLY A 272 13.25 -4.56 -4.61
CA GLY A 272 12.19 -3.61 -4.33
C GLY A 272 10.89 -4.21 -3.80
N GLN A 273 10.78 -5.53 -3.68
CA GLN A 273 9.62 -6.19 -3.07
C GLN A 273 9.67 -6.13 -1.53
N TRP A 274 8.53 -6.42 -0.91
CA TRP A 274 8.35 -6.42 0.53
C TRP A 274 7.65 -7.70 1.02
N LEU A 275 7.68 -7.93 2.32
CA LEU A 275 7.11 -9.10 2.97
C LEU A 275 6.39 -8.71 4.26
N PHE A 276 5.52 -9.61 4.73
CA PHE A 276 5.03 -9.55 6.11
C PHE A 276 5.84 -10.48 6.99
N LEU A 277 6.19 -9.97 8.15
CA LEU A 277 6.87 -10.70 9.22
C LEU A 277 5.97 -10.82 10.43
N GLN A 278 5.89 -12.01 10.99
CA GLN A 278 5.28 -12.34 12.26
C GLN A 278 6.29 -13.06 13.14
N VAL A 279 6.30 -12.73 14.41
CA VAL A 279 7.09 -13.40 15.44
C VAL A 279 6.13 -13.95 16.49
N PRO A 280 5.81 -15.26 16.47
CA PRO A 280 4.79 -15.83 17.34
C PRO A 280 5.05 -15.67 18.84
N SER A 281 6.33 -15.59 19.26
CA SER A 281 6.71 -15.30 20.66
C SER A 281 6.42 -13.85 21.08
N VAL A 282 6.30 -12.92 20.14
CA VAL A 282 5.92 -11.52 20.38
C VAL A 282 4.42 -11.35 20.24
N SER A 283 3.86 -11.82 19.10
CA SER A 283 2.43 -11.79 18.86
C SER A 283 2.01 -12.89 17.88
N SER A 284 1.04 -13.71 18.27
CA SER A 284 0.56 -14.84 17.47
C SER A 284 -0.31 -14.44 16.28
N TYR A 285 -0.74 -13.18 16.20
CA TYR A 285 -1.70 -12.70 15.19
C TYR A 285 -1.26 -11.43 14.45
N GLN A 286 -0.27 -10.68 14.94
CA GLN A 286 0.19 -9.45 14.27
C GLN A 286 1.17 -9.77 13.13
N TRP A 287 0.91 -9.16 11.99
CA TRP A 287 1.74 -9.20 10.80
C TRP A 287 2.17 -7.79 10.41
N HIS A 288 3.48 -7.55 10.36
CA HIS A 288 4.03 -6.25 10.03
C HIS A 288 4.75 -6.27 8.69
N PRO A 289 4.52 -5.27 7.82
CA PRO A 289 5.19 -5.18 6.53
C PRO A 289 6.61 -4.66 6.69
N PHE A 290 7.56 -5.31 6.01
CA PHE A 290 8.95 -4.85 5.92
C PHE A 290 9.46 -5.00 4.49
N THR A 291 10.21 -4.01 4.04
CA THR A 291 10.88 -4.07 2.75
C THR A 291 12.03 -5.07 2.80
N ILE A 292 12.20 -5.85 1.73
CA ILE A 292 13.36 -6.73 1.57
C ILE A 292 14.54 -5.86 1.16
N THR A 293 15.60 -5.86 1.97
CA THR A 293 16.80 -5.03 1.77
C THR A 293 17.94 -5.76 1.08
N SER A 294 17.95 -7.10 1.11
CA SER A 294 18.83 -7.92 0.29
C SER A 294 18.41 -7.88 -1.19
N CYS A 295 19.30 -8.21 -2.08
CA CYS A 295 18.98 -8.40 -3.50
C CYS A 295 18.81 -9.90 -3.83
N PRO A 296 18.19 -10.25 -4.97
CA PRO A 296 17.98 -11.65 -5.36
C PRO A 296 19.26 -12.47 -5.55
N TYR A 297 20.42 -11.83 -5.64
CA TYR A 297 21.74 -12.47 -5.75
C TYR A 297 22.42 -12.74 -4.42
N ASP A 298 21.90 -12.13 -3.33
CA ASP A 298 22.39 -12.42 -1.98
C ASP A 298 21.98 -13.84 -1.56
N PRO A 299 22.83 -14.59 -0.81
CA PRO A 299 22.53 -15.96 -0.37
C PRO A 299 21.49 -16.00 0.76
N TYR A 300 21.05 -14.88 1.25
CA TYR A 300 20.08 -14.72 2.34
C TYR A 300 19.02 -13.68 1.97
N VAL A 301 17.95 -13.64 2.74
CA VAL A 301 16.94 -12.57 2.70
C VAL A 301 17.16 -11.67 3.92
N SER A 302 17.20 -10.35 3.74
CA SER A 302 17.31 -9.42 4.87
C SER A 302 16.20 -8.37 4.90
N VAL A 303 15.90 -7.93 6.11
CA VAL A 303 15.04 -6.78 6.40
C VAL A 303 15.70 -5.88 7.43
N HIS A 304 15.55 -4.55 7.28
CA HIS A 304 15.97 -3.58 8.28
C HIS A 304 14.75 -3.05 9.02
N VAL A 305 14.78 -3.16 10.32
CA VAL A 305 13.66 -2.81 11.21
C VAL A 305 14.10 -1.72 12.19
N ARG A 306 13.45 -0.55 12.11
CA ARG A 306 13.65 0.50 13.12
C ARG A 306 12.74 0.24 14.32
N GLN A 307 13.31 0.22 15.52
CA GLN A 307 12.62 -0.10 16.77
C GLN A 307 11.90 1.14 17.35
N VAL A 308 10.76 1.53 16.75
CA VAL A 308 10.00 2.73 17.15
C VAL A 308 8.65 2.43 17.82
N GLY A 309 8.05 1.28 17.54
CA GLY A 309 6.75 0.85 18.08
C GLY A 309 6.89 -0.36 19.01
N ASP A 310 5.80 -0.71 19.70
CA ASP A 310 5.81 -1.81 20.67
C ASP A 310 6.21 -3.15 20.05
N PHE A 311 5.65 -3.50 18.91
CA PHE A 311 6.03 -4.73 18.19
C PHE A 311 7.51 -4.72 17.79
N THR A 312 8.02 -3.62 17.24
CA THR A 312 9.40 -3.57 16.74
C THR A 312 10.42 -3.54 17.86
N ARG A 313 10.09 -2.98 19.04
CA ARG A 313 10.90 -3.06 20.26
C ARG A 313 10.88 -4.48 20.83
N ALA A 314 9.71 -5.08 20.99
CA ALA A 314 9.58 -6.46 21.46
C ALA A 314 10.26 -7.47 20.51
N LEU A 315 10.25 -7.21 19.19
CA LEU A 315 11.04 -7.97 18.23
C LEU A 315 12.55 -7.83 18.52
N GLY A 316 13.03 -6.58 18.72
CA GLY A 316 14.43 -6.32 19.07
C GLY A 316 14.86 -7.07 20.34
N ASP A 317 14.03 -7.04 21.37
CA ASP A 317 14.29 -7.75 22.63
C ASP A 317 14.31 -9.28 22.41
N ALA A 318 13.37 -9.81 21.65
CA ALA A 318 13.26 -11.24 21.37
C ALA A 318 14.45 -11.83 20.58
N ILE A 319 15.12 -11.00 19.75
CA ILE A 319 16.29 -11.42 18.95
C ILE A 319 17.61 -10.98 19.61
N GLY A 320 17.60 -10.46 20.83
CA GLY A 320 18.80 -10.05 21.56
C GLY A 320 19.40 -8.70 21.09
N ALA A 321 18.64 -7.90 20.35
CA ALA A 321 19.06 -6.59 19.84
C ALA A 321 18.29 -5.43 20.50
N GLY A 322 17.66 -5.65 21.64
CA GLY A 322 16.90 -4.65 22.40
C GLY A 322 17.77 -3.61 23.09
N GLY A 323 17.16 -2.49 23.51
CA GLY A 323 17.87 -1.35 24.09
C GLY A 323 18.66 -1.66 25.37
N ALA A 324 18.22 -2.62 26.19
CA ALA A 324 18.96 -3.04 27.38
C ALA A 324 20.27 -3.76 27.03
N GLN A 325 20.26 -4.59 25.99
CA GLN A 325 21.45 -5.30 25.50
C GLN A 325 22.37 -4.37 24.71
N ALA A 326 21.83 -3.36 24.02
CA ALA A 326 22.63 -2.36 23.32
C ALA A 326 23.62 -1.65 24.23
N LYS A 327 23.23 -1.35 25.47
CA LYS A 327 24.10 -0.69 26.47
C LYS A 327 25.34 -1.52 26.85
N LEU A 328 25.28 -2.85 26.71
CA LEU A 328 26.42 -3.72 26.96
C LEU A 328 27.50 -3.63 25.89
N TYR A 329 27.12 -3.16 24.67
CA TYR A 329 28.00 -3.04 23.53
C TYR A 329 28.33 -1.58 23.16
N GLU A 330 27.83 -0.60 23.92
CA GLU A 330 28.19 0.81 23.78
C GLU A 330 29.71 0.99 24.00
N GLY A 331 30.41 1.41 22.95
CA GLY A 331 31.85 1.63 22.96
C GLY A 331 32.71 0.48 22.39
N VAL A 332 32.12 -0.63 21.98
CA VAL A 332 32.86 -1.78 21.39
C VAL A 332 33.17 -1.58 19.90
N ASP A 333 32.30 -0.87 19.17
CA ASP A 333 32.51 -0.53 17.76
C ASP A 333 32.44 0.98 17.55
N PRO A 334 33.46 1.62 16.97
CA PRO A 334 33.42 3.06 16.65
C PRO A 334 32.30 3.44 15.70
N MET A 335 31.80 2.52 14.87
CA MET A 335 30.68 2.72 13.97
C MET A 335 29.32 2.43 14.61
N GLY A 336 29.27 1.97 15.85
CA GLY A 336 28.03 1.63 16.55
C GLY A 336 27.27 0.43 15.97
N MET A 337 27.87 -0.32 15.08
CA MET A 337 27.33 -1.56 14.52
C MET A 337 27.91 -2.76 15.24
N TYR A 338 27.07 -3.71 15.63
CA TYR A 338 27.55 -4.97 16.18
C TYR A 338 26.67 -6.16 15.79
N GLU A 339 27.32 -7.29 15.63
CA GLU A 339 26.62 -8.56 15.43
C GLU A 339 26.14 -9.09 16.79
N VAL A 340 24.86 -9.44 16.84
CA VAL A 340 24.26 -10.02 18.06
C VAL A 340 24.78 -11.45 18.21
N ALA A 341 25.72 -11.65 19.17
CA ALA A 341 26.18 -12.96 19.53
C ALA A 341 25.08 -13.69 20.30
N LEU A 342 24.68 -14.87 19.81
CA LEU A 342 23.79 -15.76 20.55
C LEU A 342 24.54 -16.25 21.79
N GLN A 343 24.04 -15.95 22.99
CA GLN A 343 24.51 -16.57 24.19
C GLN A 343 24.26 -18.10 24.14
N ASN A 344 25.19 -18.89 24.63
CA ASN A 344 25.09 -20.34 24.61
C ASN A 344 23.74 -20.82 25.17
N GLY A 345 22.93 -21.47 24.32
CA GLY A 345 21.60 -21.99 24.66
C GLY A 345 20.41 -21.08 24.32
N GLN A 346 20.61 -19.87 23.85
CA GLN A 346 19.52 -19.00 23.41
C GLN A 346 19.08 -19.38 21.98
N GLN A 347 17.87 -19.92 21.85
CA GLN A 347 17.29 -20.19 20.54
C GLN A 347 16.69 -18.91 19.97
N MET A 348 17.03 -18.61 18.71
CA MET A 348 16.37 -17.52 17.97
C MET A 348 14.86 -17.78 17.85
N PRO A 349 14.03 -16.73 17.97
CA PRO A 349 12.61 -16.88 17.85
C PRO A 349 12.23 -17.36 16.45
N LEU A 350 11.13 -18.11 16.37
CA LEU A 350 10.55 -18.52 15.10
C LEU A 350 10.05 -17.29 14.34
N LEU A 351 10.49 -17.12 13.09
CA LEU A 351 9.92 -16.15 12.16
C LEU A 351 8.92 -16.82 11.23
N ARG A 352 7.79 -16.17 11.02
CA ARG A 352 6.84 -16.50 9.96
C ARG A 352 6.87 -15.39 8.92
N ILE A 353 7.07 -15.76 7.67
CA ILE A 353 7.23 -14.84 6.56
C ILE A 353 6.14 -15.11 5.52
N ASP A 354 5.36 -14.10 5.22
CA ASP A 354 4.35 -14.11 4.16
C ASP A 354 4.71 -13.09 3.08
N GLY A 355 4.82 -13.52 1.84
CA GLY A 355 5.30 -12.72 0.70
C GLY A 355 6.05 -13.58 -0.31
N PRO A 356 6.87 -12.96 -1.17
CA PRO A 356 7.03 -11.52 -1.34
C PRO A 356 5.82 -10.86 -2.03
N TYR A 357 5.66 -9.55 -1.85
CA TYR A 357 4.62 -8.75 -2.47
C TYR A 357 5.21 -7.66 -3.35
N GLY A 358 4.49 -7.33 -4.43
CA GLY A 358 4.90 -6.33 -5.39
C GLY A 358 4.85 -4.90 -4.85
N ALA A 359 5.71 -4.07 -5.42
CA ALA A 359 5.79 -2.65 -5.14
C ALA A 359 6.14 -1.88 -6.42
N PRO A 360 5.85 -0.57 -6.50
CA PRO A 360 6.25 0.26 -7.64
C PRO A 360 7.74 0.19 -7.94
N ALA A 361 8.57 0.01 -6.92
CA ALA A 361 10.02 -0.09 -7.03
C ALA A 361 10.51 -1.23 -7.94
N GLU A 362 9.71 -2.28 -8.18
CA GLU A 362 10.06 -3.34 -9.13
C GLU A 362 10.24 -2.85 -10.57
N ASP A 363 9.56 -1.75 -10.93
CA ASP A 363 9.53 -1.22 -12.30
C ASP A 363 10.67 -0.23 -12.59
N VAL A 364 11.60 -0.02 -11.66
CA VAL A 364 12.76 0.88 -11.82
C VAL A 364 13.54 0.57 -13.08
N PHE A 365 13.76 -0.72 -13.38
CA PHE A 365 14.54 -1.18 -14.53
C PHE A 365 13.85 -0.97 -15.88
N GLU A 366 12.59 -0.58 -15.89
CA GLU A 366 11.80 -0.32 -17.11
C GLU A 366 11.93 1.13 -17.60
N ASN A 367 12.53 2.01 -16.80
CA ASN A 367 12.76 3.40 -17.15
C ASN A 367 14.18 3.61 -17.69
N GLU A 368 14.36 4.64 -18.51
CA GLU A 368 15.69 5.04 -19.00
C GLU A 368 16.47 5.77 -17.91
N ILE A 369 15.76 6.60 -17.14
CA ILE A 369 16.27 7.32 -15.99
C ILE A 369 15.39 7.00 -14.80
N ALA A 370 16.00 6.67 -13.66
CA ALA A 370 15.32 6.47 -12.40
C ALA A 370 15.83 7.44 -11.33
N VAL A 371 14.91 8.13 -10.66
CA VAL A 371 15.18 8.95 -9.48
C VAL A 371 14.64 8.21 -8.28
N LEU A 372 15.53 7.74 -7.41
CA LEU A 372 15.22 7.00 -6.20
C LEU A 372 15.34 7.94 -5.00
N ILE A 373 14.23 8.23 -4.33
CA ILE A 373 14.20 9.21 -3.23
C ILE A 373 13.80 8.51 -1.95
N GLY A 374 14.69 8.50 -0.95
CA GLY A 374 14.44 7.94 0.38
C GLY A 374 14.52 9.00 1.48
N THR A 375 13.69 8.90 2.51
CA THR A 375 13.78 9.72 3.72
C THR A 375 13.94 8.84 4.96
N GLY A 376 15.05 9.02 5.70
CA GLY A 376 15.37 8.17 6.85
C GLY A 376 15.36 6.69 6.48
N ILE A 377 14.63 5.86 7.27
CA ILE A 377 14.49 4.41 7.01
C ILE A 377 13.79 4.08 5.68
N GLY A 378 13.11 5.02 5.03
CA GLY A 378 12.54 4.85 3.70
C GLY A 378 13.57 4.64 2.59
N VAL A 379 14.86 4.54 2.92
CA VAL A 379 15.94 4.09 2.03
C VAL A 379 15.88 2.60 1.72
N THR A 380 15.22 1.80 2.54
CA THR A 380 15.23 0.33 2.48
C THR A 380 14.85 -0.29 1.12
N PRO A 381 13.86 0.19 0.35
CA PRO A 381 13.60 -0.33 -1.00
C PRO A 381 14.78 -0.11 -1.94
N TRP A 382 15.44 1.01 -1.79
CA TRP A 382 16.55 1.43 -2.66
C TRP A 382 17.81 0.62 -2.38
N ALA A 383 18.03 0.16 -1.16
CA ALA A 383 19.14 -0.74 -0.83
C ALA A 383 19.11 -2.02 -1.67
N SER A 384 17.96 -2.70 -1.72
CA SER A 384 17.76 -3.89 -2.54
C SER A 384 17.98 -3.61 -4.04
N ILE A 385 17.43 -2.47 -4.53
CA ILE A 385 17.54 -2.08 -5.93
C ILE A 385 18.99 -1.71 -6.29
N LEU A 386 19.66 -0.92 -5.47
CA LEU A 386 21.04 -0.50 -5.71
C LEU A 386 21.99 -1.70 -5.69
N LYS A 387 21.85 -2.63 -4.73
CA LYS A 387 22.59 -3.91 -4.73
C LYS A 387 22.33 -4.72 -6.01
N ASN A 388 21.06 -4.80 -6.41
CA ASN A 388 20.69 -5.51 -7.63
C ASN A 388 21.29 -4.87 -8.89
N ILE A 389 21.31 -3.53 -8.96
CA ILE A 389 21.96 -2.77 -10.03
C ILE A 389 23.46 -3.10 -10.07
N TRP A 390 24.14 -3.13 -8.92
CA TRP A 390 25.56 -3.47 -8.83
C TRP A 390 25.85 -4.84 -9.43
N HIS A 391 25.07 -5.86 -9.06
CA HIS A 391 25.22 -7.22 -9.60
C HIS A 391 24.91 -7.29 -11.09
N LEU A 392 23.83 -6.64 -11.54
CA LEU A 392 23.43 -6.66 -12.94
C LEU A 392 24.44 -5.96 -13.86
N ARG A 393 25.07 -4.88 -13.41
CA ARG A 393 26.10 -4.18 -14.18
C ARG A 393 27.37 -5.02 -14.36
N ASN A 394 27.72 -5.84 -13.37
CA ASN A 394 28.84 -6.76 -13.40
C ASN A 394 28.48 -8.09 -14.08
N SER A 395 27.23 -8.27 -14.54
CA SER A 395 26.80 -9.47 -15.25
C SER A 395 27.08 -9.38 -16.76
N PRO A 396 27.19 -10.52 -17.47
CA PRO A 396 27.37 -10.54 -18.94
C PRO A 396 26.21 -9.88 -19.70
N ASN A 397 25.02 -9.75 -19.08
CA ASN A 397 23.82 -9.15 -19.68
C ASN A 397 23.31 -8.00 -18.81
N PRO A 398 23.93 -6.81 -18.84
CA PRO A 398 23.47 -5.65 -18.08
C PRO A 398 22.11 -5.16 -18.58
N PRO A 399 21.30 -4.51 -17.73
CA PRO A 399 20.01 -3.95 -18.13
C PRO A 399 20.22 -2.89 -19.22
N ARG A 400 19.62 -3.12 -20.39
CA ARG A 400 19.85 -2.25 -21.57
C ARG A 400 19.07 -0.93 -21.49
N ARG A 401 17.96 -0.90 -20.75
CA ARG A 401 17.05 0.24 -20.73
C ARG A 401 17.43 1.27 -19.69
N LEU A 402 17.75 0.85 -18.47
CA LEU A 402 18.15 1.77 -17.39
C LEU A 402 19.57 2.30 -17.65
N ARG A 403 19.66 3.59 -17.96
CA ARG A 403 20.92 4.25 -18.34
C ARG A 403 21.48 5.14 -17.25
N ARG A 404 20.60 5.71 -16.40
CA ARG A 404 21.03 6.58 -15.30
C ARG A 404 20.13 6.44 -14.08
N VAL A 405 20.76 6.51 -12.92
CA VAL A 405 20.10 6.51 -11.61
C VAL A 405 20.54 7.75 -10.83
N GLU A 406 19.58 8.52 -10.36
CA GLU A 406 19.79 9.57 -9.36
C GLU A 406 19.26 9.07 -8.03
N PHE A 407 20.12 8.91 -7.05
CA PHE A 407 19.75 8.47 -5.72
C PHE A 407 19.80 9.65 -4.75
N ILE A 408 18.65 10.00 -4.15
CA ILE A 408 18.51 11.11 -3.23
C ILE A 408 18.11 10.57 -1.87
N TRP A 409 18.99 10.74 -0.89
CA TRP A 409 18.74 10.30 0.48
C TRP A 409 18.71 11.48 1.44
N VAL A 410 17.56 11.66 2.10
CA VAL A 410 17.32 12.76 3.03
C VAL A 410 17.25 12.21 4.44
N CYS A 411 18.21 12.54 5.28
CA CYS A 411 18.29 12.13 6.67
C CYS A 411 18.08 13.30 7.63
N LYS A 412 17.58 12.98 8.81
CA LYS A 412 17.49 13.95 9.89
C LYS A 412 18.79 14.02 10.67
N ASP A 413 19.44 12.90 10.87
CA ASP A 413 20.63 12.68 11.67
C ASP A 413 21.78 12.06 10.85
N THR A 414 23.00 12.26 11.31
CA THR A 414 24.23 11.85 10.59
C THR A 414 24.42 10.35 10.56
N GLY A 415 24.19 9.66 11.68
CA GLY A 415 24.44 8.22 11.77
C GLY A 415 23.47 7.36 10.97
N SER A 416 22.36 7.94 10.45
CA SER A 416 21.50 7.21 9.50
C SER A 416 22.23 6.87 8.19
N PHE A 417 23.30 7.59 7.83
CA PHE A 417 24.08 7.29 6.63
C PHE A 417 24.91 6.02 6.74
N GLU A 418 25.25 5.59 7.95
CA GLU A 418 26.10 4.43 8.20
C GLU A 418 25.48 3.11 7.73
N TRP A 419 24.16 3.00 7.73
CA TRP A 419 23.45 1.74 7.40
C TRP A 419 23.80 1.17 6.03
N PHE A 420 24.06 2.04 5.05
CA PHE A 420 24.35 1.64 3.68
C PHE A 420 25.61 2.30 3.12
N GLN A 421 26.46 2.87 3.96
CA GLN A 421 27.67 3.59 3.58
C GLN A 421 28.59 2.74 2.67
N THR A 422 28.93 1.54 3.10
CA THR A 422 29.80 0.62 2.34
C THR A 422 29.22 0.30 0.96
N LEU A 423 27.90 0.06 0.88
CA LEU A 423 27.23 -0.19 -0.39
C LEU A 423 27.29 1.03 -1.31
N LEU A 424 26.97 2.22 -0.77
CA LEU A 424 26.96 3.46 -1.55
C LEU A 424 28.35 3.84 -2.03
N SER A 425 29.37 3.70 -1.20
CA SER A 425 30.78 3.97 -1.56
C SER A 425 31.26 3.04 -2.69
N SER A 426 30.93 1.74 -2.60
CA SER A 426 31.26 0.77 -3.65
C SER A 426 30.58 1.10 -4.99
N LEU A 427 29.30 1.47 -4.95
CA LEU A 427 28.52 1.85 -6.13
C LEU A 427 29.02 3.16 -6.76
N GLU A 428 29.35 4.15 -5.94
CA GLU A 428 29.87 5.43 -6.40
C GLU A 428 31.24 5.25 -7.06
N SER A 429 32.14 4.46 -6.45
CA SER A 429 33.46 4.14 -7.02
C SER A 429 33.32 3.45 -8.37
N GLN A 430 32.46 2.44 -8.48
CA GLN A 430 32.19 1.73 -9.74
C GLN A 430 31.61 2.67 -10.82
N SER A 431 30.68 3.57 -10.42
CA SER A 431 30.09 4.55 -11.35
C SER A 431 31.15 5.51 -11.89
N ASN A 432 32.03 6.01 -11.03
CA ASN A 432 33.12 6.92 -11.39
C ASN A 432 34.17 6.25 -12.28
N GLU A 433 34.51 5.00 -12.03
CA GLU A 433 35.42 4.24 -12.88
C GLU A 433 34.84 4.03 -14.27
N ALA A 434 33.56 3.63 -14.35
CA ALA A 434 32.87 3.45 -15.61
C ALA A 434 32.77 4.75 -16.43
N ALA A 435 32.62 5.90 -15.79
CA ALA A 435 32.58 7.21 -16.44
C ALA A 435 33.96 7.63 -17.05
N ARG A 436 35.08 7.05 -16.57
CA ARG A 436 36.43 7.31 -17.08
C ARG A 436 36.80 6.49 -18.30
N ILE A 437 36.02 5.46 -18.65
CA ILE A 437 36.29 4.60 -19.81
C ILE A 437 36.12 5.43 -21.09
N PRO A 438 37.06 5.35 -22.04
CA PRO A 438 36.96 6.04 -23.35
C PRO A 438 35.62 5.68 -24.04
N GLY A 439 34.88 6.68 -24.49
CA GLY A 439 33.57 6.51 -25.13
C GLY A 439 32.36 6.65 -24.18
N SER A 440 32.57 6.78 -22.87
CA SER A 440 31.51 7.04 -21.90
C SER A 440 31.05 8.50 -21.87
N ASN A 441 31.73 9.42 -22.54
CA ASN A 441 31.55 10.88 -22.52
C ASN A 441 31.57 11.49 -21.10
N GLY A 442 32.14 10.78 -20.11
CA GLY A 442 32.21 11.25 -18.73
C GLY A 442 30.87 11.20 -17.97
N VAL A 443 29.83 10.58 -18.53
CA VAL A 443 28.53 10.52 -17.90
C VAL A 443 28.46 9.39 -16.86
N GLU A 444 28.23 9.75 -15.62
CA GLU A 444 28.06 8.82 -14.52
C GLU A 444 26.71 8.08 -14.63
N PHE A 445 26.75 6.76 -14.42
CA PHE A 445 25.52 5.96 -14.38
C PHE A 445 24.70 6.21 -13.11
N LEU A 446 25.36 6.32 -11.96
CA LEU A 446 24.74 6.57 -10.66
C LEU A 446 25.30 7.87 -10.10
N LYS A 447 24.39 8.76 -9.70
CA LYS A 447 24.74 9.94 -8.92
C LYS A 447 24.02 9.90 -7.59
N ILE A 448 24.79 10.12 -6.52
CA ILE A 448 24.30 10.08 -5.15
C ILE A 448 24.19 11.50 -4.61
N HIS A 449 23.05 11.80 -3.97
CA HIS A 449 22.78 13.08 -3.31
C HIS A 449 22.33 12.81 -1.87
N THR A 450 23.16 13.12 -0.92
CA THR A 450 22.83 13.05 0.50
C THR A 450 22.40 14.44 1.02
N PHE A 451 21.33 14.46 1.82
CA PHE A 451 20.81 15.67 2.43
C PHE A 451 20.66 15.48 3.93
N LEU A 452 21.31 16.35 4.72
CA LEU A 452 21.16 16.37 6.18
C LEU A 452 20.25 17.54 6.58
N THR A 453 19.13 17.23 7.23
CA THR A 453 18.12 18.24 7.59
C THR A 453 18.17 18.70 9.04
N GLN A 454 18.99 18.05 9.87
CA GLN A 454 19.25 18.45 11.26
C GLN A 454 19.96 19.81 11.27
N LYS A 455 19.61 20.64 12.24
CA LYS A 455 20.43 21.79 12.60
C LYS A 455 21.64 21.27 13.38
N LEU A 456 22.82 21.54 12.87
CA LEU A 456 24.06 21.22 13.55
C LEU A 456 24.41 22.34 14.54
N ASP A 457 25.03 21.97 15.64
CA ASP A 457 25.67 22.94 16.53
C ASP A 457 26.95 23.53 15.87
N ILE A 458 27.48 24.59 16.47
CA ILE A 458 28.62 25.32 15.93
C ILE A 458 29.86 24.45 15.90
N ASP A 459 30.10 23.67 16.96
CA ASP A 459 31.32 22.86 17.11
C ASP A 459 31.32 21.71 16.09
N THR A 460 30.19 21.03 15.93
CA THR A 460 30.02 19.99 14.89
C THR A 460 30.18 20.58 13.48
N THR A 461 29.64 21.77 13.24
CA THR A 461 29.77 22.45 11.94
C THR A 461 31.24 22.81 11.65
N GLN A 462 31.97 23.34 12.65
CA GLN A 462 33.38 23.67 12.50
C GLN A 462 34.22 22.42 12.22
N ASN A 463 33.98 21.31 12.94
CA ASN A 463 34.67 20.04 12.72
C ASN A 463 34.42 19.51 11.32
N ILE A 464 33.18 19.55 10.82
CA ILE A 464 32.86 19.14 9.45
C ILE A 464 33.60 20.01 8.42
N VAL A 465 33.60 21.32 8.60
CA VAL A 465 34.29 22.25 7.68
C VAL A 465 35.80 21.99 7.70
N LEU A 466 36.40 21.87 8.87
CA LEU A 466 37.84 21.59 9.00
C LEU A 466 38.22 20.26 8.33
N ASN A 467 37.45 19.20 8.59
CA ASN A 467 37.71 17.88 8.00
C ASN A 467 37.37 17.80 6.50
N SER A 468 36.59 18.76 5.98
CA SER A 468 36.25 18.79 4.55
C SER A 468 37.32 19.48 3.69
N VAL A 469 38.21 20.27 4.29
CA VAL A 469 39.26 21.00 3.58
C VAL A 469 40.34 20.02 3.11
N GLY A 470 40.49 19.90 1.80
CA GLY A 470 41.49 19.00 1.18
C GLY A 470 41.15 17.51 1.22
N ALA A 471 39.99 17.13 1.75
CA ALA A 471 39.55 15.74 1.75
C ALA A 471 38.95 15.32 0.39
N ASP A 472 39.31 14.14 -0.09
CA ASP A 472 38.76 13.57 -1.31
C ASP A 472 37.32 13.05 -1.14
N VAL A 473 36.90 12.80 0.09
CA VAL A 473 35.60 12.27 0.47
C VAL A 473 34.89 13.18 1.45
N ASP A 474 33.58 13.05 1.51
CA ASP A 474 32.74 13.78 2.46
C ASP A 474 32.96 13.26 3.88
N PRO A 475 33.20 14.12 4.88
CA PRO A 475 33.50 13.71 6.25
C PRO A 475 32.33 13.06 7.01
N LEU A 476 31.09 13.18 6.50
CA LEU A 476 29.89 12.62 7.11
C LEU A 476 29.49 11.27 6.53
N THR A 477 29.72 11.08 5.24
CA THR A 477 29.22 9.92 4.50
C THR A 477 30.32 9.06 3.91
N GLU A 478 31.59 9.55 3.93
CA GLU A 478 32.75 8.94 3.26
C GLU A 478 32.56 8.72 1.75
N LEU A 479 31.53 9.36 1.18
CA LEU A 479 31.30 9.37 -0.25
C LEU A 479 32.12 10.48 -0.93
N LYS A 480 32.40 10.32 -2.22
CA LYS A 480 32.98 11.42 -3.04
C LYS A 480 31.96 12.54 -3.24
N SER A 481 30.67 12.20 -3.31
CA SER A 481 29.58 13.15 -3.36
C SER A 481 29.41 13.86 -2.01
N ARG A 482 29.47 15.18 -2.02
CA ARG A 482 29.35 16.00 -0.80
C ARG A 482 27.93 16.04 -0.25
N THR A 483 27.79 16.01 1.07
CA THR A 483 26.51 16.16 1.75
C THR A 483 25.95 17.57 1.60
N ASN A 484 24.68 17.64 1.22
CA ASN A 484 23.94 18.89 1.15
C ASN A 484 23.24 19.15 2.50
N PHE A 485 23.22 20.40 2.92
CA PHE A 485 22.54 20.79 4.17
C PHE A 485 21.16 21.39 3.88
N GLY A 486 20.16 20.99 4.68
CA GLY A 486 18.79 21.44 4.54
C GLY A 486 17.94 20.51 3.66
N ARG A 487 16.76 21.00 3.28
CA ARG A 487 15.81 20.20 2.49
C ARG A 487 16.08 20.37 1.00
N PRO A 488 16.03 19.26 0.21
CA PRO A 488 16.17 19.36 -1.24
C PRO A 488 15.05 20.19 -1.88
N ASN A 489 15.43 21.02 -2.84
CA ASN A 489 14.47 21.72 -3.70
C ASN A 489 14.19 20.84 -4.93
N PHE A 490 13.17 19.99 -4.85
CA PHE A 490 12.83 19.04 -5.91
C PHE A 490 12.47 19.71 -7.23
N GLN A 491 11.86 20.91 -7.19
CA GLN A 491 11.54 21.66 -8.40
C GLN A 491 12.81 21.99 -9.19
N ARG A 492 13.82 22.56 -8.53
CA ARG A 492 15.10 22.90 -9.17
C ARG A 492 15.87 21.67 -9.64
N ILE A 493 15.83 20.58 -8.86
CA ILE A 493 16.49 19.33 -9.22
C ILE A 493 15.88 18.79 -10.52
N PHE A 494 14.56 18.72 -10.62
CA PHE A 494 13.89 18.18 -11.81
C PHE A 494 14.02 19.12 -13.02
N GLU A 495 14.04 20.45 -12.81
CA GLU A 495 14.30 21.43 -13.87
C GLU A 495 15.71 21.24 -14.46
N ALA A 496 16.73 21.14 -13.61
CA ALA A 496 18.10 20.88 -14.05
C ALA A 496 18.24 19.53 -14.78
N MET A 497 17.53 18.50 -14.31
CA MET A 497 17.50 17.20 -15.00
C MET A 497 16.83 17.32 -16.37
N ARG A 498 15.68 17.98 -16.46
CA ARG A 498 14.97 18.21 -17.73
C ARG A 498 15.86 18.93 -18.74
N ASP A 499 16.48 20.02 -18.31
CA ASP A 499 17.31 20.86 -19.18
C ASP A 499 18.54 20.05 -19.67
N GLY A 500 19.22 19.33 -18.79
CA GLY A 500 20.33 18.45 -19.18
C GLY A 500 19.92 17.30 -20.10
N ILE A 501 18.69 16.78 -19.99
CA ILE A 501 18.16 15.76 -20.91
C ILE A 501 17.91 16.38 -22.29
N ILE A 502 17.31 17.57 -22.35
CA ILE A 502 17.04 18.30 -23.60
C ILE A 502 18.37 18.65 -24.30
N ASP A 503 19.35 19.14 -23.55
CA ASP A 503 20.67 19.52 -24.04
C ASP A 503 21.57 18.30 -24.35
N ARG A 504 21.07 17.06 -24.15
CA ARG A 504 21.80 15.79 -24.35
C ARG A 504 23.09 15.64 -23.54
N THR A 505 23.23 16.42 -22.48
CA THR A 505 24.40 16.36 -21.58
C THR A 505 24.20 15.39 -20.41
N TYR A 506 22.96 14.95 -20.18
CA TYR A 506 22.56 14.17 -19.02
C TYR A 506 22.71 12.66 -19.20
N ILE A 507 22.53 12.15 -20.42
CA ILE A 507 22.65 10.73 -20.76
C ILE A 507 23.30 10.56 -22.13
N ASN A 508 24.19 9.56 -22.24
CA ASN A 508 24.74 9.13 -23.51
C ASN A 508 23.70 8.32 -24.30
N GLY A 509 23.63 8.56 -25.61
CA GLY A 509 22.91 7.69 -26.55
C GLY A 509 21.38 7.83 -26.55
N LEU A 510 20.85 9.03 -26.34
CA LEU A 510 19.44 9.37 -26.59
C LEU A 510 19.12 9.52 -28.09
N GLU A 511 19.96 9.01 -28.96
CA GLU A 511 19.69 9.06 -30.40
C GLU A 511 18.42 8.28 -30.72
N GLY A 512 17.36 9.03 -31.06
CA GLY A 512 16.12 8.50 -31.64
C GLY A 512 14.90 8.41 -30.72
N SER A 513 14.93 8.73 -29.43
CA SER A 513 13.69 8.75 -28.64
C SER A 513 13.00 10.12 -28.72
N MET A 514 11.76 10.14 -29.20
CA MET A 514 10.96 11.38 -29.25
C MET A 514 10.52 11.87 -27.85
N GLN A 515 10.58 11.02 -26.83
CA GLN A 515 10.20 11.35 -25.45
C GLN A 515 10.98 10.51 -24.44
N THR A 516 11.69 11.16 -23.53
CA THR A 516 12.36 10.50 -22.40
C THR A 516 11.44 10.38 -21.20
N THR A 517 11.33 9.19 -20.62
CA THR A 517 10.57 8.96 -19.39
C THR A 517 11.51 8.84 -18.20
N VAL A 518 11.33 9.72 -17.21
CA VAL A 518 12.02 9.71 -15.92
C VAL A 518 11.10 9.10 -14.88
N GLY A 519 11.48 7.95 -14.32
CA GLY A 519 10.76 7.33 -13.20
C GLY A 519 11.17 7.95 -11.88
N VAL A 520 10.26 8.57 -11.16
CA VAL A 520 10.49 9.16 -9.83
C VAL A 520 9.85 8.28 -8.78
N TYR A 521 10.67 7.64 -7.98
CA TYR A 521 10.25 6.68 -6.94
C TYR A 521 10.54 7.25 -5.56
N PHE A 522 9.55 7.28 -4.70
CA PHE A 522 9.67 7.87 -3.37
C PHE A 522 9.20 6.94 -2.26
N CYS A 523 10.02 6.81 -1.21
CA CYS A 523 9.64 6.17 0.04
C CYS A 523 9.87 7.12 1.22
N GLY A 524 8.78 7.46 1.93
CA GLY A 524 8.82 8.37 3.06
C GLY A 524 7.50 9.07 3.37
N PRO A 525 7.53 10.17 4.18
CA PRO A 525 6.35 10.86 4.66
C PRO A 525 5.47 11.45 3.56
N SER A 526 4.15 11.42 3.77
CA SER A 526 3.18 11.88 2.77
C SER A 526 3.28 13.38 2.43
N ALA A 527 3.85 14.20 3.33
CA ALA A 527 4.07 15.62 3.05
C ALA A 527 5.12 15.81 1.95
N ALA A 528 6.27 15.13 2.06
CA ALA A 528 7.32 15.15 1.05
C ALA A 528 6.83 14.52 -0.28
N ALA A 529 6.06 13.43 -0.22
CA ALA A 529 5.48 12.82 -1.41
C ALA A 529 4.64 13.81 -2.24
N ARG A 530 3.85 14.66 -1.57
CA ARG A 530 3.03 15.68 -2.27
C ARG A 530 3.89 16.74 -2.96
N ASP A 531 4.96 17.17 -2.33
CA ASP A 531 5.88 18.17 -2.88
C ASP A 531 6.64 17.61 -4.09
N ILE A 532 7.19 16.40 -3.97
CA ILE A 532 7.89 15.71 -5.06
C ILE A 532 6.94 15.49 -6.25
N HIS A 533 5.73 14.98 -6.00
CA HIS A 533 4.74 14.74 -7.05
C HIS A 533 4.34 16.02 -7.77
N LYS A 534 4.13 17.10 -7.01
CA LYS A 534 3.83 18.43 -7.58
C LYS A 534 4.98 18.94 -8.46
N SER A 535 6.22 18.81 -8.00
CA SER A 535 7.41 19.21 -8.73
C SER A 535 7.60 18.39 -10.01
N ALA A 536 7.42 17.07 -9.94
CA ALA A 536 7.49 16.18 -11.09
C ALA A 536 6.45 16.53 -12.17
N ASN A 537 5.21 16.81 -11.76
CA ASN A 537 4.15 17.20 -12.70
C ASN A 537 4.41 18.59 -13.32
N ALA A 538 4.92 19.55 -12.53
CA ALA A 538 5.20 20.91 -13.01
C ALA A 538 6.36 20.94 -14.02
N THR A 539 7.32 20.02 -13.90
CA THR A 539 8.51 19.96 -14.75
C THR A 539 8.31 19.12 -16.02
N THR A 540 7.24 18.33 -16.07
CA THR A 540 6.94 17.48 -17.23
C THR A 540 6.65 18.30 -18.49
N THR A 541 7.30 17.96 -19.61
CA THR A 541 7.12 18.54 -20.95
C THR A 541 6.76 17.46 -21.97
N ARG A 542 6.65 17.84 -23.26
CA ARG A 542 6.46 16.87 -24.35
C ARG A 542 7.68 15.99 -24.58
N GLU A 543 8.87 16.51 -24.33
CA GLU A 543 10.16 15.84 -24.55
C GLU A 543 10.59 15.03 -23.34
N VAL A 544 10.31 15.49 -22.12
CA VAL A 544 10.71 14.84 -20.88
C VAL A 544 9.51 14.66 -19.97
N ARG A 545 9.16 13.43 -19.69
CA ARG A 545 8.02 13.07 -18.85
C ARG A 545 8.48 12.49 -17.52
N PHE A 546 8.19 13.18 -16.42
CA PHE A 546 8.39 12.69 -15.06
C PHE A 546 7.16 11.89 -14.62
N ARG A 547 7.36 10.63 -14.24
CA ARG A 547 6.31 9.76 -13.66
C ARG A 547 6.63 9.49 -12.22
N PHE A 548 5.70 9.84 -11.33
CA PHE A 548 5.88 9.69 -9.88
C PHE A 548 5.18 8.45 -9.36
N TRP A 549 5.90 7.67 -8.55
CA TRP A 549 5.38 6.55 -7.78
C TRP A 549 5.80 6.68 -6.32
N LYS A 550 4.87 6.32 -5.43
CA LYS A 550 5.11 6.31 -3.99
C LYS A 550 5.03 4.90 -3.46
N GLU A 551 6.00 4.52 -2.62
CA GLU A 551 5.91 3.32 -1.79
C GLU A 551 4.96 3.56 -0.62
N HIS A 552 4.13 2.55 -0.30
CA HIS A 552 3.05 2.67 0.67
C HIS A 552 3.30 1.84 1.95
N PHE A 553 4.52 1.86 2.46
CA PHE A 553 4.88 1.16 3.70
C PHE A 553 4.67 2.00 4.95
#